data_092d266755f1dec8af01c5d03cf2c13d
#
_entry.id   092d266755f1dec8af01c5d03cf2c13d
#
_cell.length_a   1.000
_cell.length_b   1.000
_cell.length_c   1.000
_cell.angle_alpha   90.00
_cell.angle_beta   90.00
_cell.angle_gamma   90.00
#
_symmetry.space_group_name_H-M   'P 1'
#
loop_
_entity.id
_entity.type
_entity.pdbx_description
1 polymer ?
#
loop_
_entity_poly.entity_id
_entity_poly.type
_entity_poly.pdbx_seq_one_letter_code
_entity_poly.pdbx_strand_id
1 'polypeptide(L)'
;MLLLASVAMLCACQHAPKSSAAQSSAPKSLLLLVDVQYDFITGSLAVAGAPAVMDSLAQYIAAQPQGTFEAIVMTADHHPADHSSFKDYGGIWPAHCVQNTEGASIYKPVLDAVKQHNPEAPVLTKGDNVAVDEYSILANEASAKKLLAMIEEKGIQEIYVAGLCGDYCVGNSIKDLVAAGHGDKIRVLTRYIGNIDDGTTLRTIIADHNLQVVE
;
A
#
# COMPACT_ATOMS: atom_id res chain seq x y z
N MET A 1 -18.26 23.67 -86.36
CA MET A 1 -19.01 23.14 -85.20
C MET A 1 -18.05 22.29 -84.38
N LEU A 2 -17.44 22.88 -83.33
CA LEU A 2 -16.58 22.17 -82.40
C LEU A 2 -17.40 21.88 -81.17
N LEU A 3 -17.53 20.57 -80.82
CA LEU A 3 -18.06 20.13 -79.55
C LEU A 3 -16.92 20.08 -78.53
N LEU A 4 -17.01 20.87 -77.47
CA LEU A 4 -16.17 20.75 -76.28
C LEU A 4 -16.83 19.73 -75.32
N ALA A 5 -16.12 18.61 -75.04
CA ALA A 5 -16.48 17.66 -74.02
C ALA A 5 -15.80 18.06 -72.70
N SER A 6 -16.62 18.44 -71.73
CA SER A 6 -16.16 18.70 -70.34
C SER A 6 -16.03 17.42 -69.56
N VAL A 7 -14.83 17.07 -69.13
CA VAL A 7 -14.55 15.98 -68.23
C VAL A 7 -14.69 16.49 -66.78
N ALA A 8 -15.69 16.03 -66.06
CA ALA A 8 -15.85 16.28 -64.62
C ALA A 8 -15.03 15.25 -63.83
N MET A 9 -14.01 15.76 -63.15
CA MET A 9 -13.12 14.99 -62.27
C MET A 9 -13.76 14.86 -60.86
N LEU A 10 -14.36 13.71 -60.55
CA LEU A 10 -14.85 13.39 -59.20
C LEU A 10 -13.65 13.14 -58.27
N CYS A 11 -13.41 14.08 -57.35
CA CYS A 11 -12.46 13.91 -56.29
C CYS A 11 -13.11 13.09 -55.15
N ALA A 12 -12.82 11.78 -55.09
CA ALA A 12 -13.25 10.91 -53.99
C ALA A 12 -12.39 11.16 -52.76
N CYS A 13 -12.91 11.90 -51.78
CA CYS A 13 -12.30 12.01 -50.44
C CYS A 13 -12.41 10.65 -49.74
N GLN A 14 -11.33 9.88 -49.76
CA GLN A 14 -11.19 8.70 -48.92
C GLN A 14 -11.00 9.14 -47.47
N HIS A 15 -12.03 8.99 -46.63
CA HIS A 15 -11.93 9.08 -45.17
C HIS A 15 -11.21 7.82 -44.68
N ALA A 16 -9.96 7.93 -44.35
CA ALA A 16 -9.22 6.92 -43.58
C ALA A 16 -9.87 6.77 -42.19
N PRO A 17 -10.17 5.56 -41.73
CA PRO A 17 -10.68 5.36 -40.38
C PRO A 17 -9.58 5.77 -39.39
N LYS A 18 -9.88 6.73 -38.51
CA LYS A 18 -9.05 7.03 -37.35
C LYS A 18 -9.13 5.82 -36.44
N SER A 19 -8.12 4.96 -36.50
CA SER A 19 -7.86 3.97 -35.46
C SER A 19 -7.58 4.71 -34.16
N SER A 20 -8.57 4.84 -33.29
CA SER A 20 -8.34 5.17 -31.88
C SER A 20 -7.75 3.94 -31.21
N ALA A 21 -6.43 3.77 -31.30
CA ALA A 21 -5.73 2.89 -30.38
C ALA A 21 -6.01 3.46 -28.98
N ALA A 22 -6.87 2.80 -28.21
CA ALA A 22 -7.00 3.04 -26.80
C ALA A 22 -5.59 2.80 -26.21
N GLN A 23 -4.88 3.88 -25.87
CA GLN A 23 -3.68 3.80 -25.06
C GLN A 23 -4.13 3.21 -23.73
N SER A 24 -3.85 1.93 -23.50
CA SER A 24 -3.95 1.30 -22.19
C SER A 24 -2.96 2.04 -21.30
N SER A 25 -3.44 3.04 -20.54
CA SER A 25 -2.67 3.61 -19.45
C SER A 25 -2.40 2.49 -18.45
N ALA A 26 -1.17 2.44 -17.89
CA ALA A 26 -0.86 1.52 -16.80
C ALA A 26 -1.92 1.63 -15.69
N PRO A 27 -2.25 0.53 -14.99
CA PRO A 27 -3.24 0.56 -13.93
C PRO A 27 -2.83 1.54 -12.84
N LYS A 28 -3.80 2.31 -12.34
CA LYS A 28 -3.58 3.20 -11.21
C LYS A 28 -3.31 2.38 -9.96
N SER A 29 -2.18 2.59 -9.33
CA SER A 29 -1.73 1.79 -8.20
C SER A 29 -1.54 2.61 -6.93
N LEU A 30 -1.84 1.97 -5.79
CA LEU A 30 -1.56 2.45 -4.44
C LEU A 30 -0.43 1.59 -3.86
N LEU A 31 0.57 2.20 -3.25
CA LEU A 31 1.53 1.53 -2.38
C LEU A 31 1.09 1.73 -0.92
N LEU A 32 0.70 0.64 -0.26
CA LEU A 32 0.34 0.59 1.16
C LEU A 32 1.51 0.02 1.97
N LEU A 33 2.11 0.87 2.79
CA LEU A 33 3.25 0.54 3.64
C LEU A 33 2.77 0.37 5.08
N VAL A 34 2.70 -0.88 5.54
CA VAL A 34 2.10 -1.21 6.82
C VAL A 34 3.14 -1.15 7.92
N ASP A 35 2.95 -0.24 8.87
CA ASP A 35 3.64 -0.13 10.17
C ASP A 35 5.18 -0.20 10.08
N VAL A 36 5.75 0.52 9.14
CA VAL A 36 7.20 0.59 8.92
C VAL A 36 7.86 1.51 9.97
N GLN A 37 7.70 1.18 11.26
CA GLN A 37 8.08 1.99 12.42
C GLN A 37 9.33 1.47 13.12
N TYR A 38 10.05 2.36 13.82
CA TYR A 38 11.30 2.00 14.49
C TYR A 38 11.14 0.89 15.51
N ASP A 39 10.05 0.84 16.30
CA ASP A 39 9.86 -0.21 17.29
C ASP A 39 9.77 -1.61 16.71
N PHE A 40 9.22 -1.76 15.49
CA PHE A 40 9.18 -3.04 14.78
C PHE A 40 10.48 -3.37 14.02
N ILE A 41 11.40 -2.41 13.88
CA ILE A 41 12.63 -2.60 13.09
C ILE A 41 13.85 -2.76 13.99
N THR A 42 14.06 -1.84 14.92
CA THR A 42 15.24 -1.82 15.82
C THR A 42 14.87 -1.56 17.28
N GLY A 43 13.61 -1.30 17.59
CA GLY A 43 13.14 -0.89 18.91
C GLY A 43 12.57 -2.02 19.74
N SER A 44 11.56 -1.72 20.55
CA SER A 44 11.06 -2.57 21.65
C SER A 44 10.39 -3.87 21.22
N LEU A 45 9.90 -3.93 19.98
CA LEU A 45 9.24 -5.12 19.38
C LEU A 45 9.89 -5.47 18.02
N ALA A 46 11.21 -5.40 17.94
CA ALA A 46 11.94 -5.63 16.70
C ALA A 46 11.71 -7.01 16.11
N VAL A 47 11.34 -7.03 14.83
CA VAL A 47 11.14 -8.24 14.04
C VAL A 47 12.49 -8.71 13.48
N ALA A 48 12.76 -10.01 13.55
CA ALA A 48 14.01 -10.57 13.09
C ALA A 48 14.22 -10.27 11.59
N GLY A 49 15.37 -9.69 11.24
CA GLY A 49 15.71 -9.33 9.86
C GLY A 49 15.05 -8.06 9.32
N ALA A 50 14.16 -7.42 10.09
CA ALA A 50 13.43 -6.22 9.64
C ALA A 50 14.32 -5.09 9.11
N PRO A 51 15.50 -4.77 9.70
CA PRO A 51 16.35 -3.73 9.14
C PRO A 51 16.71 -3.97 7.66
N ALA A 52 17.17 -5.17 7.32
CA ALA A 52 17.56 -5.49 5.95
C ALA A 52 16.37 -5.48 4.99
N VAL A 53 15.21 -5.96 5.43
CA VAL A 53 13.96 -5.96 4.64
C VAL A 53 13.50 -4.53 4.39
N MET A 54 13.52 -3.67 5.41
CA MET A 54 13.06 -2.28 5.29
C MET A 54 14.05 -1.40 4.52
N ASP A 55 15.36 -1.64 4.64
CA ASP A 55 16.36 -0.98 3.79
C ASP A 55 16.18 -1.38 2.31
N SER A 56 15.87 -2.66 2.04
CA SER A 56 15.55 -3.13 0.69
C SER A 56 14.25 -2.51 0.15
N LEU A 57 13.23 -2.34 1.03
CA LEU A 57 11.99 -1.64 0.68
C LEU A 57 12.25 -0.17 0.32
N ALA A 58 13.07 0.53 1.11
CA ALA A 58 13.45 1.91 0.82
C ALA A 58 14.14 2.03 -0.55
N GLN A 59 15.08 1.12 -0.86
CA GLN A 59 15.73 1.07 -2.16
C GLN A 59 14.76 0.77 -3.29
N TYR A 60 13.84 -0.18 -3.09
CA TYR A 60 12.78 -0.49 -4.07
C TYR A 60 11.92 0.74 -4.38
N ILE A 61 11.46 1.46 -3.35
CA ILE A 61 10.66 2.67 -3.53
C ILE A 61 11.46 3.74 -4.28
N ALA A 62 12.69 4.03 -3.84
CA ALA A 62 13.54 5.05 -4.46
C ALA A 62 13.88 4.76 -5.92
N ALA A 63 13.95 3.49 -6.32
CA ALA A 63 14.23 3.07 -7.68
C ALA A 63 13.03 3.15 -8.64
N GLN A 64 11.81 3.34 -8.13
CA GLN A 64 10.63 3.44 -8.98
C GLN A 64 10.65 4.74 -9.79
N PRO A 65 10.21 4.73 -11.06
CA PRO A 65 9.97 5.96 -11.81
C PRO A 65 8.95 6.86 -11.10
N GLN A 66 9.08 8.18 -11.26
CA GLN A 66 8.07 9.12 -10.76
C GLN A 66 6.70 8.82 -11.38
N GLY A 67 5.66 8.81 -10.53
CA GLY A 67 4.29 8.50 -10.98
C GLY A 67 3.99 7.00 -11.15
N THR A 68 4.88 6.09 -10.74
CA THR A 68 4.59 4.65 -10.69
C THR A 68 3.38 4.36 -9.78
N PHE A 69 3.29 5.05 -8.65
CA PHE A 69 2.15 4.95 -7.74
C PHE A 69 1.31 6.22 -7.82
N GLU A 70 0.00 6.06 -8.07
CA GLU A 70 -0.99 7.15 -8.00
C GLU A 70 -1.12 7.69 -6.58
N ALA A 71 -0.91 6.84 -5.59
CA ALA A 71 -0.85 7.20 -4.19
C ALA A 71 0.12 6.30 -3.41
N ILE A 72 0.71 6.84 -2.35
CA ILE A 72 1.46 6.08 -1.33
C ILE A 72 0.84 6.42 0.01
N VAL A 73 0.51 5.40 0.80
CA VAL A 73 -0.03 5.52 2.15
C VAL A 73 0.83 4.72 3.10
N MET A 74 1.23 5.32 4.19
CA MET A 74 1.87 4.63 5.31
C MET A 74 0.84 4.43 6.42
N THR A 75 0.91 3.30 7.13
CA THR A 75 0.15 3.11 8.37
C THR A 75 1.10 3.11 9.56
N ALA A 76 0.55 3.37 10.74
CA ALA A 76 1.32 3.37 11.98
C ALA A 76 0.47 2.99 13.18
N ASP A 77 1.00 2.13 14.05
CA ASP A 77 0.52 2.00 15.41
C ASP A 77 0.80 3.30 16.18
N HIS A 78 -0.18 3.74 16.96
CA HIS A 78 -0.10 5.00 17.69
C HIS A 78 -0.72 4.85 19.07
N HIS A 79 -0.11 3.99 19.91
CA HIS A 79 -0.65 3.57 21.19
C HIS A 79 -0.49 4.62 22.29
N PRO A 80 -1.54 4.88 23.09
CA PRO A 80 -1.38 5.51 24.41
C PRO A 80 -0.43 4.69 25.29
N ALA A 81 0.24 5.32 26.24
CA ALA A 81 1.23 4.67 27.10
C ALA A 81 0.66 3.54 27.99
N ASP A 82 -0.64 3.55 28.21
CA ASP A 82 -1.40 2.60 29.03
C ASP A 82 -2.28 1.65 28.19
N HIS A 83 -1.92 1.44 26.92
CA HIS A 83 -2.69 0.63 26.00
C HIS A 83 -2.83 -0.82 26.47
N SER A 84 -4.06 -1.39 26.33
CA SER A 84 -4.41 -2.73 26.81
C SER A 84 -3.64 -3.88 26.15
N SER A 85 -3.04 -3.68 24.98
CA SER A 85 -2.20 -4.69 24.33
C SER A 85 -0.86 -4.92 25.03
N PHE A 86 -0.43 -4.00 25.91
CA PHE A 86 0.86 -4.08 26.59
C PHE A 86 0.81 -5.00 27.83
N LYS A 87 1.92 -5.71 28.08
CA LYS A 87 2.04 -6.66 29.19
C LYS A 87 1.71 -6.04 30.54
N ASP A 88 2.11 -4.79 30.76
CA ASP A 88 1.85 -4.07 32.01
C ASP A 88 0.36 -3.75 32.22
N TYR A 89 -0.44 -3.85 31.18
CA TYR A 89 -1.89 -3.61 31.18
C TYR A 89 -2.71 -4.85 30.80
N GLY A 90 -2.12 -6.05 30.89
CA GLY A 90 -2.81 -7.33 30.69
C GLY A 90 -2.75 -7.89 29.28
N GLY A 91 -2.07 -7.23 28.36
CA GLY A 91 -1.85 -7.70 27.00
C GLY A 91 -0.65 -8.65 26.85
N ILE A 92 -0.28 -8.94 25.63
CA ILE A 92 0.79 -9.90 25.31
C ILE A 92 2.08 -9.23 24.81
N TRP A 93 2.02 -7.96 24.42
CA TRP A 93 3.13 -7.26 23.79
C TRP A 93 3.96 -6.45 24.79
N PRO A 94 5.26 -6.25 24.58
CA PRO A 94 5.97 -5.17 25.25
C PRO A 94 5.36 -3.83 24.81
N ALA A 95 5.56 -2.77 25.60
CA ALA A 95 5.19 -1.43 25.17
C ALA A 95 5.94 -1.07 23.88
N HIS A 96 5.22 -0.68 22.85
CA HIS A 96 5.75 -0.35 21.53
C HIS A 96 4.88 0.73 20.86
N CYS A 97 5.45 1.41 19.90
CA CYS A 97 4.79 2.47 19.11
C CYS A 97 3.97 3.45 19.99
N VAL A 98 4.51 3.75 21.17
CA VAL A 98 3.90 4.69 22.13
C VAL A 98 3.92 6.09 21.52
N GLN A 99 2.79 6.77 21.58
CA GLN A 99 2.63 8.14 21.07
C GLN A 99 3.75 9.07 21.52
N ASN A 100 4.22 9.90 20.59
CA ASN A 100 5.29 10.89 20.81
C ASN A 100 6.67 10.30 21.16
N THR A 101 6.91 9.02 20.91
CA THR A 101 8.25 8.39 21.02
C THR A 101 8.90 8.22 19.66
N GLU A 102 10.23 8.06 19.64
CA GLU A 102 10.96 7.72 18.42
C GLU A 102 10.52 6.35 17.87
N GLY A 103 10.23 5.39 18.76
CA GLY A 103 9.77 4.06 18.40
C GLY A 103 8.49 4.04 17.54
N ALA A 104 7.58 4.99 17.79
CA ALA A 104 6.35 5.19 17.01
C ALA A 104 6.58 5.89 15.66
N SER A 105 7.78 6.44 15.41
CA SER A 105 8.05 7.16 14.17
C SER A 105 8.26 6.21 13.00
N ILE A 106 7.87 6.65 11.80
CA ILE A 106 8.16 5.94 10.55
C ILE A 106 9.68 5.87 10.34
N TYR A 107 10.18 4.70 9.97
CA TYR A 107 11.58 4.44 9.70
C TYR A 107 12.12 5.38 8.63
N LYS A 108 13.13 6.16 8.98
CA LYS A 108 13.61 7.28 8.17
C LYS A 108 14.00 6.91 6.73
N PRO A 109 14.73 5.80 6.46
CA PRO A 109 15.06 5.43 5.08
C PRO A 109 13.83 5.24 4.19
N VAL A 110 12.77 4.60 4.71
CA VAL A 110 11.51 4.42 3.98
C VAL A 110 10.78 5.75 3.82
N LEU A 111 10.70 6.55 4.87
CA LEU A 111 10.07 7.88 4.82
C LEU A 111 10.73 8.79 3.79
N ASP A 112 12.06 8.81 3.74
CA ASP A 112 12.82 9.63 2.78
C ASP A 112 12.55 9.17 1.33
N ALA A 113 12.53 7.86 1.09
CA ALA A 113 12.21 7.30 -0.22
C ALA A 113 10.76 7.64 -0.66
N VAL A 114 9.79 7.52 0.27
CA VAL A 114 8.39 7.90 0.01
C VAL A 114 8.28 9.38 -0.34
N LYS A 115 8.95 10.26 0.41
CA LYS A 115 8.90 11.71 0.19
C LYS A 115 9.50 12.16 -1.15
N GLN A 116 10.39 11.38 -1.74
CA GLN A 116 10.89 11.64 -3.10
C GLN A 116 9.79 11.50 -4.15
N HIS A 117 8.82 10.60 -3.94
CA HIS A 117 7.70 10.34 -4.84
C HIS A 117 6.45 11.15 -4.49
N ASN A 118 6.15 11.24 -3.22
CA ASN A 118 4.98 11.94 -2.69
C ASN A 118 5.34 12.63 -1.35
N PRO A 119 5.74 13.90 -1.37
CA PRO A 119 6.07 14.65 -0.16
C PRO A 119 4.93 14.72 0.86
N GLU A 120 3.67 14.66 0.38
CA GLU A 120 2.45 14.74 1.18
C GLU A 120 1.80 13.36 1.42
N ALA A 121 2.56 12.27 1.28
CA ALA A 121 2.03 10.93 1.53
C ALA A 121 1.50 10.83 2.97
N PRO A 122 0.22 10.45 3.16
CA PRO A 122 -0.37 10.42 4.48
C PRO A 122 0.16 9.25 5.31
N VAL A 123 0.24 9.47 6.63
CA VAL A 123 0.36 8.41 7.63
C VAL A 123 -1.01 8.26 8.29
N LEU A 124 -1.63 7.10 8.15
CA LEU A 124 -2.87 6.74 8.81
C LEU A 124 -2.54 5.97 10.09
N THR A 125 -3.16 6.35 11.20
CA THR A 125 -2.89 5.74 12.51
C THR A 125 -3.97 4.76 12.93
N LYS A 126 -3.58 3.80 13.76
CA LYS A 126 -4.45 2.84 14.43
C LYS A 126 -3.96 2.58 15.87
N GLY A 127 -4.77 1.88 16.68
CA GLY A 127 -4.40 1.53 18.05
C GLY A 127 -4.36 2.72 19.00
N ASP A 128 -5.09 3.80 18.71
CA ASP A 128 -5.18 4.98 19.56
C ASP A 128 -6.26 4.87 20.66
N ASN A 129 -7.11 3.83 20.58
CA ASN A 129 -8.07 3.52 21.63
C ASN A 129 -7.43 2.57 22.66
N VAL A 130 -7.26 3.04 23.90
CA VAL A 130 -6.63 2.29 25.02
C VAL A 130 -7.16 0.86 25.17
N ALA A 131 -8.45 0.63 24.93
CA ALA A 131 -9.15 -0.62 25.22
C ALA A 131 -9.19 -1.61 24.03
N VAL A 132 -8.74 -1.21 22.84
CA VAL A 132 -8.91 -2.01 21.61
C VAL A 132 -7.59 -2.19 20.88
N ASP A 133 -7.20 -3.44 20.69
CA ASP A 133 -6.02 -3.79 19.89
C ASP A 133 -6.41 -3.88 18.40
N GLU A 134 -5.96 -2.91 17.60
CA GLU A 134 -6.29 -2.77 16.19
C GLU A 134 -5.11 -3.26 15.33
N TYR A 135 -5.11 -4.53 14.90
CA TYR A 135 -4.06 -5.04 14.00
C TYR A 135 -4.19 -4.51 12.57
N SER A 136 -5.41 -4.34 12.07
CA SER A 136 -5.66 -3.82 10.73
C SER A 136 -5.87 -2.31 10.75
N ILE A 137 -5.35 -1.62 9.72
CA ILE A 137 -5.67 -0.19 9.54
C ILE A 137 -7.18 0.03 9.29
N LEU A 138 -7.89 -0.97 8.78
CA LEU A 138 -9.32 -0.90 8.55
C LEU A 138 -10.12 -1.14 9.84
N ALA A 139 -9.52 -1.65 10.91
CA ALA A 139 -10.15 -1.73 12.22
C ALA A 139 -10.34 -0.35 12.87
N ASN A 140 -9.50 0.63 12.52
CA ASN A 140 -9.68 2.03 12.92
C ASN A 140 -10.64 2.75 11.98
N GLU A 141 -11.81 3.11 12.46
CA GLU A 141 -12.90 3.67 11.64
C GLU A 141 -12.48 4.93 10.85
N ALA A 142 -11.75 5.85 11.50
CA ALA A 142 -11.32 7.09 10.88
C ALA A 142 -10.30 6.85 9.76
N SER A 143 -9.36 5.95 9.98
CA SER A 143 -8.32 5.58 9.02
C SER A 143 -8.88 4.71 7.89
N ALA A 144 -9.78 3.77 8.21
CA ALA A 144 -10.51 2.97 7.22
C ALA A 144 -11.26 3.86 6.23
N LYS A 145 -12.03 4.82 6.74
CA LYS A 145 -12.79 5.78 5.91
C LYS A 145 -11.87 6.54 4.95
N LYS A 146 -10.71 7.01 5.42
CA LYS A 146 -9.75 7.76 4.60
C LYS A 146 -9.12 6.88 3.52
N LEU A 147 -8.70 5.66 3.88
CA LEU A 147 -8.05 4.73 2.94
C LEU A 147 -9.05 4.29 1.85
N LEU A 148 -10.24 3.86 2.24
CA LEU A 148 -11.26 3.40 1.29
C LEU A 148 -11.73 4.54 0.38
N ALA A 149 -11.95 5.75 0.91
CA ALA A 149 -12.26 6.92 0.10
C ALA A 149 -11.16 7.21 -0.93
N MET A 150 -9.89 7.15 -0.54
CA MET A 150 -8.76 7.36 -1.46
C MET A 150 -8.73 6.30 -2.58
N ILE A 151 -8.99 5.02 -2.25
CA ILE A 151 -9.06 3.94 -3.25
C ILE A 151 -10.13 4.24 -4.30
N GLU A 152 -11.31 4.66 -3.87
CA GLU A 152 -12.43 4.96 -4.76
C GLU A 152 -12.22 6.27 -5.56
N GLU A 153 -11.91 7.36 -4.88
CA GLU A 153 -11.78 8.71 -5.50
C GLU A 153 -10.66 8.76 -6.54
N LYS A 154 -9.54 8.06 -6.27
CA LYS A 154 -8.42 7.98 -7.21
C LYS A 154 -8.61 6.91 -8.27
N GLY A 155 -9.61 6.03 -8.13
CA GLY A 155 -9.88 4.92 -9.04
C GLY A 155 -8.74 3.89 -9.03
N ILE A 156 -8.26 3.52 -7.84
CA ILE A 156 -7.16 2.57 -7.66
C ILE A 156 -7.56 1.18 -8.17
N GLN A 157 -6.73 0.61 -9.02
CA GLN A 157 -6.90 -0.68 -9.65
C GLN A 157 -5.96 -1.75 -9.07
N GLU A 158 -4.83 -1.35 -8.49
CA GLU A 158 -3.87 -2.24 -7.83
C GLU A 158 -3.40 -1.65 -6.50
N ILE A 159 -3.33 -2.51 -5.47
CA ILE A 159 -2.89 -2.15 -4.12
C ILE A 159 -1.67 -3.01 -3.79
N TYR A 160 -0.49 -2.41 -3.88
CA TYR A 160 0.77 -3.05 -3.51
C TYR A 160 0.95 -2.94 -2.00
N VAL A 161 1.12 -4.08 -1.33
CA VAL A 161 1.23 -4.15 0.14
C VAL A 161 2.61 -4.63 0.54
N ALA A 162 3.26 -3.88 1.43
CA ALA A 162 4.55 -4.20 2.05
C ALA A 162 4.57 -3.74 3.52
N GLY A 163 5.57 -4.14 4.29
CA GLY A 163 5.78 -3.66 5.67
C GLY A 163 5.83 -4.75 6.73
N LEU A 164 5.34 -4.45 7.94
CA LEU A 164 5.47 -5.27 9.14
C LEU A 164 4.12 -5.42 9.88
N CYS A 165 3.79 -6.56 10.46
CA CYS A 165 4.35 -7.88 10.22
C CYS A 165 3.36 -8.70 9.41
N GLY A 166 3.86 -9.60 8.56
CA GLY A 166 3.03 -10.42 7.67
C GLY A 166 2.00 -11.27 8.40
N ASP A 167 2.35 -11.77 9.57
CA ASP A 167 1.50 -12.60 10.43
C ASP A 167 0.53 -11.80 11.31
N TYR A 168 0.69 -10.45 11.41
CA TYR A 168 -0.20 -9.57 12.18
C TYR A 168 -0.74 -8.42 11.31
N CYS A 169 -0.14 -7.24 11.38
CA CYS A 169 -0.73 -6.01 10.82
C CYS A 169 -0.90 -6.06 9.31
N VAL A 170 0.10 -6.56 8.59
CA VAL A 170 0.00 -6.77 7.12
C VAL A 170 -1.10 -7.78 6.81
N GLY A 171 -1.05 -8.95 7.45
CA GLY A 171 -2.02 -10.03 7.19
C GLY A 171 -3.45 -9.64 7.53
N ASN A 172 -3.68 -8.93 8.64
CA ASN A 172 -5.01 -8.48 9.02
C ASN A 172 -5.50 -7.35 8.10
N SER A 173 -4.63 -6.41 7.71
CA SER A 173 -4.99 -5.37 6.73
C SER A 173 -5.35 -5.96 5.36
N ILE A 174 -4.64 -7.01 4.93
CA ILE A 174 -4.98 -7.76 3.70
C ILE A 174 -6.36 -8.42 3.84
N LYS A 175 -6.63 -9.14 4.92
CA LYS A 175 -7.94 -9.79 5.15
C LYS A 175 -9.09 -8.80 5.13
N ASP A 176 -8.91 -7.65 5.77
CA ASP A 176 -9.95 -6.63 5.82
C ASP A 176 -10.14 -5.93 4.47
N LEU A 177 -9.07 -5.70 3.69
CA LEU A 177 -9.19 -5.22 2.31
C LEU A 177 -9.93 -6.22 1.42
N VAL A 178 -9.70 -7.52 1.60
CA VAL A 178 -10.47 -8.58 0.90
C VAL A 178 -11.94 -8.53 1.31
N ALA A 179 -12.22 -8.44 2.61
CA ALA A 179 -13.60 -8.31 3.13
C ALA A 179 -14.31 -7.04 2.63
N ALA A 180 -13.56 -5.95 2.42
CA ALA A 180 -14.06 -4.72 1.81
C ALA A 180 -14.25 -4.80 0.28
N GLY A 181 -14.00 -5.96 -0.35
CA GLY A 181 -14.21 -6.17 -1.79
C GLY A 181 -13.05 -5.74 -2.69
N HIS A 182 -11.84 -5.58 -2.14
CA HIS A 182 -10.65 -5.18 -2.90
C HIS A 182 -9.62 -6.31 -3.12
N GLY A 183 -10.00 -7.57 -2.87
CA GLY A 183 -9.08 -8.71 -2.94
C GLY A 183 -8.40 -8.89 -4.31
N ASP A 184 -9.12 -8.66 -5.40
CA ASP A 184 -8.62 -8.73 -6.78
C ASP A 184 -7.57 -7.67 -7.11
N LYS A 185 -7.57 -6.55 -6.36
CA LYS A 185 -6.62 -5.44 -6.52
C LYS A 185 -5.30 -5.69 -5.78
N ILE A 186 -5.25 -6.61 -4.81
CA ILE A 186 -4.08 -6.77 -3.93
C ILE A 186 -2.91 -7.42 -4.68
N ARG A 187 -1.72 -6.82 -4.49
CA ARG A 187 -0.41 -7.27 -4.96
C ARG A 187 0.52 -7.33 -3.75
N VAL A 188 0.85 -8.54 -3.30
CA VAL A 188 1.65 -8.74 -2.09
C VAL A 188 3.14 -8.71 -2.45
N LEU A 189 3.87 -7.72 -1.95
CA LEU A 189 5.31 -7.57 -2.14
C LEU A 189 6.07 -8.40 -1.08
N THR A 190 6.02 -9.72 -1.19
CA THR A 190 6.50 -10.65 -0.15
C THR A 190 7.95 -10.46 0.25
N ARG A 191 8.81 -10.03 -0.70
CA ARG A 191 10.21 -9.70 -0.45
C ARG A 191 10.40 -8.54 0.53
N TYR A 192 9.40 -7.67 0.64
CA TYR A 192 9.42 -6.45 1.46
C TYR A 192 8.47 -6.51 2.64
N ILE A 193 8.17 -7.74 3.11
CA ILE A 193 7.37 -8.00 4.31
C ILE A 193 8.21 -8.80 5.30
N GLY A 194 8.36 -8.27 6.52
CA GLY A 194 8.92 -9.02 7.64
C GLY A 194 7.84 -9.78 8.40
N ASN A 195 8.20 -10.91 9.03
CA ASN A 195 7.28 -11.75 9.78
C ASN A 195 7.89 -12.06 11.16
N ILE A 196 7.04 -12.22 12.18
CA ILE A 196 7.45 -12.73 13.49
C ILE A 196 7.55 -14.25 13.43
N ASP A 197 6.62 -14.90 12.74
CA ASP A 197 6.70 -16.34 12.43
C ASP A 197 7.68 -16.61 11.25
N ASP A 198 7.69 -17.84 10.74
CA ASP A 198 8.48 -18.24 9.57
C ASP A 198 7.84 -17.83 8.22
N GLY A 199 6.84 -16.93 8.23
CA GLY A 199 6.05 -16.48 7.08
C GLY A 199 4.91 -17.44 6.70
N THR A 200 4.63 -18.47 7.49
CA THR A 200 3.56 -19.45 7.21
C THR A 200 2.19 -18.79 7.23
N THR A 201 1.93 -17.91 8.22
CA THR A 201 0.65 -17.20 8.31
C THR A 201 0.38 -16.36 7.07
N LEU A 202 1.35 -15.57 6.62
CA LEU A 202 1.18 -14.76 5.41
C LEU A 202 0.96 -15.62 4.17
N ARG A 203 1.75 -16.70 4.00
CA ARG A 203 1.56 -17.64 2.88
C ARG A 203 0.17 -18.26 2.86
N THR A 204 -0.38 -18.60 4.03
CA THR A 204 -1.74 -19.12 4.17
C THR A 204 -2.77 -18.08 3.74
N ILE A 205 -2.65 -16.83 4.20
CA ILE A 205 -3.55 -15.73 3.80
C ILE A 205 -3.51 -15.52 2.27
N ILE A 206 -2.32 -15.51 1.66
CA ILE A 206 -2.16 -15.39 0.21
C ILE A 206 -2.88 -16.52 -0.53
N ALA A 207 -2.71 -17.77 -0.07
CA ALA A 207 -3.32 -18.95 -0.68
C ALA A 207 -4.85 -18.96 -0.52
N ASP A 208 -5.36 -18.69 0.69
CA ASP A 208 -6.79 -18.74 1.01
C ASP A 208 -7.60 -17.70 0.20
N HIS A 209 -6.98 -16.56 -0.09
CA HIS A 209 -7.62 -15.49 -0.85
C HIS A 209 -7.16 -15.40 -2.30
N ASN A 210 -6.35 -16.35 -2.78
CA ASN A 210 -5.81 -16.40 -4.14
C ASN A 210 -5.18 -15.07 -4.58
N LEU A 211 -4.36 -14.46 -3.70
CA LEU A 211 -3.76 -13.15 -3.93
C LEU A 211 -2.55 -13.24 -4.87
N GLN A 212 -2.31 -12.17 -5.62
CA GLN A 212 -1.14 -12.07 -6.47
C GLN A 212 0.10 -11.67 -5.67
N VAL A 213 1.18 -12.43 -5.85
CA VAL A 213 2.52 -12.12 -5.31
C VAL A 213 3.32 -11.41 -6.37
N VAL A 214 4.04 -10.38 -5.97
CA VAL A 214 5.01 -9.65 -6.79
C VAL A 214 6.37 -9.74 -6.11
N GLU A 215 7.39 -10.17 -6.86
CA GLU A 215 8.78 -10.33 -6.42
C GLU A 215 9.65 -9.13 -6.78
#